data_63cb871836540933e2220eac4e40523c
#
_entry.id   63cb871836540933e2220eac4e40523c
#
_cell.length_a   1.000
_cell.length_b   1.000
_cell.length_c   1.000
_cell.angle_alpha   90.00
_cell.angle_beta   90.00
_cell.angle_gamma   90.00
#
_symmetry.space_group_name_H-M   'P 1'
#
loop_
_entity.id
_entity.type
_entity.pdbx_description
1 polymer ?
#
loop_
_entity_poly.entity_id
_entity_poly.type
_entity_poly.pdbx_seq_one_letter_code
_entity_poly.pdbx_strand_id
1 'polypeptide(L)'
;CEKTNDTCQTFILYKDMTVPGILERFYKKMQDRLGVMMTKADVTDIREAGDHMVVSCKNTLLGMDFDLDVDLVVLPTGLVPTTAKDVTVCFDYRQGPDFPDLNLFDGFADSNYICFPYETRRTGVYAAGCVRQPLTMDACEEDAKGAVLKAMQCIEAASHGVAVHPRSGDLSYPVFNFVRCTQCKRCTEECPFGALDDDEKGTPKPNPARCRRCGTCFGACPERVISFANYNIDQ
;
A
#
# COMPACT_ATOMS: atom_id res chain seq x y z
N CYS A 1 8.42 -32.69 14.63
CA CYS A 1 7.52 -33.83 14.40
C CYS A 1 8.10 -34.85 13.39
N GLU A 2 8.49 -34.48 12.20
CA GLU A 2 9.11 -35.43 11.22
C GLU A 2 10.42 -36.07 11.70
N LYS A 3 11.18 -35.38 12.58
CA LYS A 3 12.43 -35.89 13.14
C LYS A 3 12.25 -36.81 14.33
N THR A 4 11.08 -36.79 14.96
CA THR A 4 10.77 -37.55 16.19
C THR A 4 9.87 -38.76 15.96
N ASN A 5 9.47 -39.03 14.73
CA ASN A 5 8.51 -40.09 14.36
C ASN A 5 7.12 -39.99 15.01
N ASP A 6 6.79 -38.86 15.59
CA ASP A 6 5.49 -38.64 16.21
C ASP A 6 4.46 -38.13 15.19
N THR A 7 3.26 -38.64 15.30
CA THR A 7 2.12 -38.13 14.53
C THR A 7 1.73 -36.76 15.08
N CYS A 8 2.10 -35.69 14.35
CA CYS A 8 1.74 -34.33 14.69
C CYS A 8 0.71 -33.80 13.70
N GLN A 9 -0.40 -33.30 14.21
CA GLN A 9 -1.39 -32.60 13.42
C GLN A 9 -1.24 -31.10 13.62
N THR A 10 -1.13 -30.35 12.54
CA THR A 10 -0.95 -28.90 12.58
C THR A 10 -2.19 -28.21 12.02
N PHE A 11 -2.71 -27.25 12.78
CA PHE A 11 -3.80 -26.38 12.35
C PHE A 11 -3.24 -24.98 12.10
N ILE A 12 -3.49 -24.43 10.93
CA ILE A 12 -3.13 -23.05 10.57
C ILE A 12 -4.42 -22.27 10.39
N LEU A 13 -4.68 -21.40 11.38
CA LEU A 13 -5.82 -20.49 11.37
C LEU A 13 -5.34 -19.14 10.86
N TYR A 14 -5.98 -18.59 9.83
CA TYR A 14 -5.60 -17.32 9.25
C TYR A 14 -6.82 -16.42 9.00
N LYS A 15 -6.65 -15.12 9.18
CA LYS A 15 -7.60 -14.10 8.72
C LYS A 15 -7.41 -13.82 7.25
N ASP A 16 -6.20 -13.45 6.89
CA ASP A 16 -5.77 -13.20 5.53
C ASP A 16 -4.46 -13.91 5.27
N MET A 17 -4.36 -14.51 4.08
CA MET A 17 -3.16 -15.23 3.69
C MET A 17 -2.35 -14.32 2.76
N THR A 18 -1.43 -13.58 3.35
CA THR A 18 -0.50 -12.71 2.64
C THR A 18 0.88 -13.37 2.62
N VAL A 19 1.29 -13.80 1.43
CA VAL A 19 2.61 -14.41 1.23
C VAL A 19 3.38 -13.55 0.21
N PRO A 20 4.54 -13.01 0.56
CA PRO A 20 5.27 -12.13 -0.33
C PRO A 20 5.86 -12.87 -1.53
N GLY A 21 5.59 -12.35 -2.74
CA GLY A 21 6.25 -12.73 -3.98
C GLY A 21 6.16 -14.22 -4.35
N ILE A 22 7.30 -14.78 -4.70
CA ILE A 22 7.41 -16.18 -5.17
C ILE A 22 7.12 -17.23 -4.08
N LEU A 23 7.08 -16.81 -2.82
CA LEU A 23 6.80 -17.70 -1.68
C LEU A 23 5.33 -18.14 -1.64
N GLU A 24 4.45 -17.54 -2.43
CA GLU A 24 3.07 -17.97 -2.56
C GLU A 24 2.91 -19.46 -2.89
N ARG A 25 3.85 -20.01 -3.64
CA ARG A 25 3.88 -21.46 -3.94
C ARG A 25 4.06 -22.34 -2.71
N PHE A 26 4.60 -21.79 -1.63
CA PHE A 26 4.85 -22.53 -0.40
C PHE A 26 3.56 -22.89 0.32
N TYR A 27 2.60 -21.97 0.44
CA TYR A 27 1.35 -22.28 1.13
C TYR A 27 0.55 -23.38 0.38
N LYS A 28 0.54 -23.34 -0.96
CA LYS A 28 -0.09 -24.39 -1.76
C LYS A 28 0.54 -25.76 -1.47
N LYS A 29 1.87 -25.82 -1.42
CA LYS A 29 2.59 -27.02 -1.04
C LYS A 29 2.25 -27.50 0.39
N MET A 30 1.97 -26.57 1.30
CA MET A 30 1.55 -26.93 2.66
C MET A 30 0.12 -27.46 2.73
N GLN A 31 -0.79 -26.93 1.93
CA GLN A 31 -2.17 -27.43 1.84
C GLN A 31 -2.21 -28.91 1.36
N ASP A 32 -1.33 -29.27 0.46
CA ASP A 32 -1.25 -30.64 -0.07
C ASP A 32 -0.56 -31.62 0.88
N ARG A 33 -0.02 -31.13 2.02
CA ARG A 33 0.73 -31.95 2.96
C ARG A 33 -0.19 -32.63 3.97
N LEU A 34 -0.05 -33.96 4.11
CA LEU A 34 -0.75 -34.71 5.14
C LEU A 34 -0.40 -34.19 6.55
N GLY A 35 -1.41 -34.08 7.41
CA GLY A 35 -1.25 -33.59 8.78
C GLY A 35 -1.20 -32.06 8.93
N VAL A 36 -1.39 -31.28 7.86
CA VAL A 36 -1.56 -29.83 7.92
C VAL A 36 -2.97 -29.46 7.47
N MET A 37 -3.73 -28.84 8.35
CA MET A 37 -5.05 -28.29 8.05
C MET A 37 -4.99 -26.75 8.08
N MET A 38 -5.45 -26.12 7.02
CA MET A 38 -5.47 -24.67 6.89
C MET A 38 -6.91 -24.19 6.71
N THR A 39 -7.35 -23.25 7.54
CA THR A 39 -8.70 -22.70 7.44
C THR A 39 -8.75 -21.22 7.79
N LYS A 40 -9.62 -20.49 7.10
CA LYS A 40 -9.89 -19.09 7.41
C LYS A 40 -10.80 -19.03 8.65
N ALA A 41 -10.27 -18.51 9.75
CA ALA A 41 -11.01 -18.42 11.01
C ALA A 41 -10.54 -17.24 11.85
N ASP A 42 -11.47 -16.69 12.63
CA ASP A 42 -11.16 -15.77 13.71
C ASP A 42 -11.03 -16.55 15.01
N VAL A 43 -9.90 -16.38 15.71
CA VAL A 43 -9.70 -16.91 17.05
C VAL A 43 -10.43 -15.98 18.02
N THR A 44 -11.40 -16.51 18.75
CA THR A 44 -12.24 -15.76 19.69
C THR A 44 -11.76 -15.86 21.12
N ASP A 45 -11.21 -17.02 21.50
CA ASP A 45 -10.71 -17.27 22.85
C ASP A 45 -9.62 -18.35 22.85
N ILE A 46 -8.71 -18.28 23.82
CA ILE A 46 -7.69 -19.30 24.09
C ILE A 46 -7.65 -19.52 25.59
N ARG A 47 -7.93 -20.74 26.04
CA ARG A 47 -7.98 -21.10 27.46
C ARG A 47 -7.19 -22.37 27.77
N GLU A 48 -6.65 -22.44 28.94
CA GLU A 48 -6.02 -23.65 29.49
C GLU A 48 -7.09 -24.63 29.96
N ALA A 49 -6.93 -25.90 29.64
CA ALA A 49 -7.80 -26.98 30.03
C ALA A 49 -6.97 -28.18 30.56
N GLY A 50 -6.36 -28.01 31.72
CA GLY A 50 -5.48 -29.02 32.34
C GLY A 50 -4.10 -29.06 31.69
N ASP A 51 -3.80 -30.11 30.94
CA ASP A 51 -2.53 -30.35 30.27
C ASP A 51 -2.53 -29.96 28.77
N HIS A 52 -3.63 -29.42 28.26
CA HIS A 52 -3.80 -28.97 26.89
C HIS A 52 -4.45 -27.56 26.82
N MET A 53 -4.54 -27.00 25.65
CA MET A 53 -5.17 -25.70 25.39
C MET A 53 -6.37 -25.87 24.49
N VAL A 54 -7.43 -25.14 24.77
CA VAL A 54 -8.63 -25.08 23.93
C VAL A 54 -8.64 -23.74 23.22
N VAL A 55 -8.66 -23.78 21.88
CA VAL A 55 -8.74 -22.61 21.01
C VAL A 55 -10.12 -22.54 20.39
N SER A 56 -10.92 -21.56 20.81
CA SER A 56 -12.25 -21.31 20.27
C SER A 56 -12.16 -20.45 19.02
N CYS A 57 -12.77 -20.90 17.94
CA CYS A 57 -12.64 -20.32 16.60
C CYS A 57 -13.99 -20.16 15.93
N LYS A 58 -14.10 -19.12 15.13
CA LYS A 58 -15.22 -18.92 14.21
C LYS A 58 -14.74 -19.05 12.77
N ASN A 59 -15.17 -20.11 12.10
CA ASN A 59 -14.88 -20.26 10.67
C ASN A 59 -15.67 -19.24 9.88
N THR A 60 -14.99 -18.30 9.26
CA THR A 60 -15.62 -17.19 8.51
C THR A 60 -16.11 -17.61 7.12
N LEU A 61 -15.65 -18.74 6.59
CA LEU A 61 -16.11 -19.28 5.30
C LEU A 61 -17.40 -20.09 5.45
N LEU A 62 -17.49 -20.89 6.53
CA LEU A 62 -18.63 -21.78 6.77
C LEU A 62 -19.66 -21.19 7.74
N GLY A 63 -19.30 -20.12 8.44
CA GLY A 63 -20.16 -19.51 9.46
C GLY A 63 -20.36 -20.38 10.71
N MET A 64 -19.43 -21.29 10.98
CA MET A 64 -19.52 -22.25 12.09
C MET A 64 -18.48 -21.90 13.16
N ASP A 65 -18.90 -22.05 14.42
CA ASP A 65 -18.00 -22.00 15.56
C ASP A 65 -17.51 -23.41 15.89
N PHE A 66 -16.22 -23.52 16.25
CA PHE A 66 -15.60 -24.79 16.64
C PHE A 66 -14.48 -24.57 17.66
N ASP A 67 -14.22 -25.58 18.47
CA ASP A 67 -13.12 -25.61 19.42
C ASP A 67 -12.05 -26.60 18.92
N LEU A 68 -10.77 -26.25 19.12
CA LEU A 68 -9.63 -27.11 18.85
C LEU A 68 -8.91 -27.39 20.17
N ASP A 69 -8.75 -28.69 20.50
CA ASP A 69 -7.89 -29.13 21.58
C ASP A 69 -6.47 -29.32 21.05
N VAL A 70 -5.50 -28.59 21.59
CA VAL A 70 -4.13 -28.57 21.13
C VAL A 70 -3.11 -28.55 22.25
N ASP A 71 -1.96 -29.18 22.02
CA ASP A 71 -0.86 -29.21 23.01
C ASP A 71 -0.03 -27.92 22.99
N LEU A 72 -0.01 -27.22 21.84
CA LEU A 72 0.79 -26.03 21.66
C LEU A 72 0.05 -25.01 20.76
N VAL A 73 0.01 -23.76 21.20
CA VAL A 73 -0.45 -22.62 20.40
C VAL A 73 0.74 -21.74 20.03
N VAL A 74 0.92 -21.48 18.75
CA VAL A 74 1.94 -20.55 18.23
C VAL A 74 1.23 -19.31 17.71
N LEU A 75 1.58 -18.16 18.26
CA LEU A 75 1.00 -16.86 17.90
C LEU A 75 1.97 -16.06 17.03
N PRO A 76 1.86 -16.12 15.70
CA PRO A 76 2.60 -15.22 14.82
C PRO A 76 1.92 -13.84 14.84
N THR A 77 2.41 -12.95 15.70
CA THR A 77 1.77 -11.66 16.00
C THR A 77 1.92 -10.61 14.90
N GLY A 78 2.65 -10.91 13.83
CA GLY A 78 2.87 -10.00 12.72
C GLY A 78 3.87 -8.89 13.05
N LEU A 79 3.85 -7.84 12.26
CA LEU A 79 4.75 -6.70 12.36
C LEU A 79 3.94 -5.41 12.32
N VAL A 80 4.19 -4.51 13.27
CA VAL A 80 3.64 -3.14 13.29
C VAL A 80 4.81 -2.17 13.23
N PRO A 81 4.80 -1.19 12.32
CA PRO A 81 5.88 -0.22 12.23
C PRO A 81 5.87 0.72 13.45
N THR A 82 7.05 1.05 13.96
CA THR A 82 7.18 2.00 15.08
C THR A 82 6.67 3.39 14.72
N THR A 83 6.73 3.76 13.45
CA THR A 83 6.21 5.00 12.88
C THR A 83 4.69 5.16 12.99
N ALA A 84 3.96 4.09 13.28
CA ALA A 84 2.52 4.16 13.55
C ALA A 84 2.15 5.10 14.72
N LYS A 85 3.08 5.30 15.65
CA LYS A 85 2.92 6.16 16.84
C LYS A 85 3.77 7.42 16.79
N ASP A 86 4.59 7.58 15.75
CA ASP A 86 5.51 8.69 15.60
C ASP A 86 4.90 9.78 14.72
N VAL A 87 4.50 10.87 15.35
CA VAL A 87 3.94 12.03 14.66
C VAL A 87 5.00 12.93 13.99
N THR A 88 6.30 12.65 14.22
CA THR A 88 7.39 13.51 13.73
C THR A 88 7.46 13.54 12.20
N VAL A 89 7.22 12.41 11.54
CA VAL A 89 7.32 12.28 10.09
C VAL A 89 6.00 12.56 9.38
N CYS A 90 4.88 12.47 10.06
CA CYS A 90 3.52 12.74 9.55
C CYS A 90 3.26 12.01 8.21
N PHE A 91 3.43 10.70 8.16
CA PHE A 91 3.19 9.90 6.94
C PHE A 91 1.72 9.87 6.50
N ASP A 92 0.80 10.17 7.39
CA ASP A 92 -0.63 10.35 7.15
C ASP A 92 -0.95 11.67 6.45
N TYR A 93 0.02 12.60 6.39
CA TYR A 93 -0.18 13.91 5.76
C TYR A 93 -0.33 13.78 4.25
N ARG A 94 -1.40 14.37 3.72
CA ARG A 94 -1.64 14.56 2.30
C ARG A 94 -1.23 15.97 1.88
N GLN A 95 -0.43 16.06 0.83
CA GLN A 95 -0.01 17.36 0.32
C GLN A 95 -1.12 18.00 -0.53
N GLY A 96 -1.64 19.11 -0.03
CA GLY A 96 -2.68 19.93 -0.70
C GLY A 96 -3.59 20.60 0.31
N PRO A 97 -4.15 21.79 -0.01
CA PRO A 97 -4.88 22.59 0.96
C PRO A 97 -6.20 21.99 1.42
N ASP A 98 -6.84 21.17 0.60
CA ASP A 98 -8.20 20.68 0.82
C ASP A 98 -8.30 19.16 0.99
N PHE A 99 -7.17 18.50 1.21
CA PHE A 99 -7.18 17.05 1.41
C PHE A 99 -7.16 16.70 2.90
N PRO A 100 -8.05 15.81 3.35
CA PRO A 100 -7.97 15.28 4.70
C PRO A 100 -6.69 14.46 4.88
N ASP A 101 -6.22 14.38 6.10
CA ASP A 101 -5.15 13.45 6.46
C ASP A 101 -5.54 12.03 6.11
N LEU A 102 -4.57 11.24 5.67
CA LEU A 102 -4.78 9.83 5.38
C LEU A 102 -4.61 9.01 6.66
N ASN A 103 -5.53 8.10 6.89
CA ASN A 103 -5.31 7.07 7.88
C ASN A 103 -4.20 6.13 7.39
N LEU A 104 -3.20 5.91 8.24
CA LEU A 104 -2.20 4.90 7.98
C LEU A 104 -2.86 3.51 8.01
N PHE A 105 -2.61 2.72 6.99
CA PHE A 105 -3.14 1.36 6.92
C PHE A 105 -2.40 0.48 7.94
N ASP A 106 -3.06 0.14 9.04
CA ASP A 106 -2.47 -0.58 10.18
C ASP A 106 -1.14 0.03 10.68
N GLY A 107 -0.96 1.34 10.51
CA GLY A 107 0.25 2.06 10.87
C GLY A 107 1.33 2.10 9.80
N PHE A 108 1.14 1.46 8.65
CA PHE A 108 2.08 1.50 7.53
C PHE A 108 1.95 2.78 6.73
N ALA A 109 3.08 3.28 6.23
CA ALA A 109 3.10 4.44 5.36
C ALA A 109 2.37 4.16 4.03
N ASP A 110 1.45 5.05 3.64
CA ASP A 110 0.83 4.99 2.33
C ASP A 110 1.85 5.34 1.26
N SER A 111 2.41 4.34 0.63
CA SER A 111 3.31 4.47 -0.50
C SER A 111 2.69 3.82 -1.73
N ASN A 112 2.62 4.56 -2.83
CA ASN A 112 2.06 4.04 -4.07
C ASN A 112 3.12 3.20 -4.81
N TYR A 113 3.32 1.97 -4.36
CA TYR A 113 4.35 1.06 -4.88
C TYR A 113 4.06 0.51 -6.29
N ILE A 114 2.87 0.72 -6.83
CA ILE A 114 2.53 0.29 -8.19
C ILE A 114 3.04 1.30 -9.23
N CYS A 115 2.70 2.59 -9.04
CA CYS A 115 3.03 3.64 -9.99
C CYS A 115 4.26 4.46 -9.58
N PHE A 116 4.43 4.67 -8.26
CA PHE A 116 5.47 5.51 -7.68
C PHE A 116 6.08 4.79 -6.47
N PRO A 117 6.84 3.74 -6.69
CA PRO A 117 7.40 2.96 -5.61
C PRO A 117 8.25 3.82 -4.69
N TYR A 118 8.18 3.52 -3.39
CA TYR A 118 8.87 4.21 -2.29
C TYR A 118 8.38 5.62 -1.97
N GLU A 119 7.55 6.22 -2.80
CA GLU A 119 7.07 7.58 -2.58
C GLU A 119 5.88 7.60 -1.62
N THR A 120 5.96 8.48 -0.63
CA THR A 120 4.84 8.78 0.25
C THR A 120 3.93 9.85 -0.36
N ARG A 121 2.81 10.14 0.26
CA ARG A 121 1.93 11.25 -0.15
C ARG A 121 2.58 12.62 0.04
N ARG A 122 3.67 12.68 0.80
CA ARG A 122 4.45 13.89 1.00
C ARG A 122 5.64 13.92 0.04
N THR A 123 5.68 14.93 -0.83
CA THR A 123 6.75 15.09 -1.82
C THR A 123 8.12 15.21 -1.16
N GLY A 124 9.10 14.46 -1.67
CA GLY A 124 10.47 14.43 -1.15
C GLY A 124 10.68 13.56 0.08
N VAL A 125 9.63 12.87 0.56
CA VAL A 125 9.71 11.90 1.64
C VAL A 125 9.49 10.51 1.07
N TYR A 126 10.45 9.63 1.29
CA TYR A 126 10.44 8.25 0.80
C TYR A 126 10.36 7.28 1.97
N ALA A 127 9.66 6.18 1.76
CA ALA A 127 9.54 5.11 2.72
C ALA A 127 10.14 3.83 2.16
N ALA A 128 10.86 3.09 2.98
CA ALA A 128 11.47 1.82 2.60
C ALA A 128 11.39 0.79 3.74
N GLY A 129 11.36 -0.48 3.39
CA GLY A 129 11.36 -1.58 4.34
C GLY A 129 10.05 -1.72 5.10
N CYS A 130 10.15 -2.16 6.36
CA CYS A 130 8.99 -2.52 7.18
C CYS A 130 8.06 -1.36 7.55
N VAL A 131 8.40 -0.12 7.24
CA VAL A 131 7.48 1.01 7.36
C VAL A 131 6.41 1.03 6.26
N ARG A 132 6.67 0.38 5.13
CA ARG A 132 5.73 0.26 4.01
C ARG A 132 4.82 -0.95 4.13
N GLN A 133 5.38 -2.08 4.49
CA GLN A 133 4.70 -3.37 4.63
C GLN A 133 5.59 -4.37 5.37
N PRO A 134 5.06 -5.46 5.92
CA PRO A 134 5.89 -6.52 6.46
C PRO A 134 6.78 -7.12 5.36
N LEU A 135 8.10 -7.09 5.57
CA LEU A 135 9.09 -7.57 4.62
C LEU A 135 10.13 -8.45 5.33
N THR A 136 10.74 -9.37 4.56
CA THR A 136 11.94 -10.09 4.99
C THR A 136 13.15 -9.13 4.95
N MET A 137 14.25 -9.51 5.64
CA MET A 137 15.45 -8.68 5.71
C MET A 137 16.05 -8.39 4.35
N ASP A 138 16.13 -9.42 3.49
CA ASP A 138 16.63 -9.29 2.11
C ASP A 138 15.75 -8.35 1.28
N ALA A 139 14.43 -8.46 1.43
CA ALA A 139 13.48 -7.59 0.75
C ALA A 139 13.57 -6.13 1.27
N CYS A 140 13.86 -5.92 2.57
CA CYS A 140 14.10 -4.58 3.12
C CYS A 140 15.35 -3.93 2.52
N GLU A 141 16.42 -4.71 2.31
CA GLU A 141 17.64 -4.22 1.69
C GLU A 141 17.40 -3.76 0.24
N GLU A 142 16.71 -4.56 -0.56
CA GLU A 142 16.35 -4.20 -1.94
C GLU A 142 15.40 -2.98 -1.97
N ASP A 143 14.47 -2.92 -1.06
CA ASP A 143 13.53 -1.81 -0.91
C ASP A 143 14.26 -0.50 -0.57
N ALA A 144 15.25 -0.56 0.34
CA ALA A 144 16.09 0.58 0.69
C ALA A 144 16.91 1.08 -0.50
N LYS A 145 17.49 0.17 -1.30
CA LYS A 145 18.21 0.55 -2.53
C LYS A 145 17.31 1.29 -3.52
N GLY A 146 16.07 0.80 -3.70
CA GLY A 146 15.07 1.45 -4.55
C GLY A 146 14.71 2.85 -4.05
N ALA A 147 14.51 3.04 -2.76
CA ALA A 147 14.22 4.34 -2.17
C ALA A 147 15.37 5.32 -2.34
N VAL A 148 16.61 4.87 -2.18
CA VAL A 148 17.82 5.70 -2.41
C VAL A 148 17.89 6.16 -3.87
N LEU A 149 17.66 5.27 -4.83
CA LEU A 149 17.62 5.65 -6.25
C LEU A 149 16.56 6.72 -6.53
N LYS A 150 15.39 6.62 -5.91
CA LYS A 150 14.34 7.65 -6.01
C LYS A 150 14.78 8.97 -5.38
N ALA A 151 15.44 8.94 -4.24
CA ALA A 151 15.98 10.14 -3.59
C ALA A 151 17.03 10.82 -4.47
N MET A 152 17.93 10.05 -5.10
CA MET A 152 18.93 10.58 -6.04
C MET A 152 18.26 11.25 -7.25
N GLN A 153 17.26 10.63 -7.84
CA GLN A 153 16.48 11.22 -8.93
C GLN A 153 15.80 12.53 -8.51
N CYS A 154 15.28 12.57 -7.28
CA CYS A 154 14.67 13.77 -6.72
C CYS A 154 15.68 14.92 -6.57
N ILE A 155 16.88 14.65 -6.05
CA ILE A 155 17.95 15.63 -5.88
C ILE A 155 18.37 16.17 -7.23
N GLU A 156 18.57 15.30 -8.19
CA GLU A 156 18.95 15.69 -9.56
C GLU A 156 17.87 16.55 -10.23
N ALA A 157 16.60 16.14 -10.15
CA ALA A 157 15.48 16.90 -10.67
C ALA A 157 15.37 18.30 -10.01
N ALA A 158 15.56 18.37 -8.69
CA ALA A 158 15.52 19.62 -7.95
C ALA A 158 16.68 20.56 -8.36
N SER A 159 17.88 20.04 -8.65
CA SER A 159 19.02 20.83 -9.09
C SER A 159 18.78 21.50 -10.45
N HIS A 160 17.95 20.89 -11.29
CA HIS A 160 17.56 21.43 -12.58
C HIS A 160 16.26 22.27 -12.51
N GLY A 161 15.68 22.48 -11.33
CA GLY A 161 14.43 23.24 -11.16
C GLY A 161 13.20 22.57 -11.77
N VAL A 162 13.24 21.25 -11.99
CA VAL A 162 12.13 20.48 -12.55
C VAL A 162 11.36 19.74 -11.46
N ALA A 163 10.21 19.17 -11.83
CA ALA A 163 9.37 18.41 -10.88
C ALA A 163 10.14 17.26 -10.23
N VAL A 164 9.95 17.10 -8.94
CA VAL A 164 10.65 16.13 -8.08
C VAL A 164 10.39 14.65 -8.47
N HIS A 165 9.39 14.40 -9.29
CA HIS A 165 9.00 13.07 -9.77
C HIS A 165 8.89 13.01 -11.30
N PRO A 166 9.93 13.41 -12.05
CA PRO A 166 9.88 13.26 -13.48
C PRO A 166 9.89 11.79 -13.86
N ARG A 167 9.05 11.43 -14.81
CA ARG A 167 9.32 10.24 -15.61
C ARG A 167 10.52 10.54 -16.47
N SER A 168 11.36 9.55 -16.71
CA SER A 168 12.52 9.74 -17.58
C SER A 168 12.11 10.36 -18.91
N GLY A 169 12.63 11.53 -19.22
CA GLY A 169 12.38 12.26 -20.47
C GLY A 169 11.03 12.98 -20.59
N ASP A 170 10.09 12.81 -19.65
CA ASP A 170 8.77 13.46 -19.71
C ASP A 170 8.58 14.47 -18.58
N LEU A 171 8.62 15.74 -18.92
CA LEU A 171 8.37 16.88 -18.04
C LEU A 171 6.96 17.49 -18.24
N SER A 172 6.10 16.81 -19.01
CA SER A 172 4.76 17.31 -19.29
C SER A 172 3.88 17.30 -18.02
N TYR A 173 2.92 18.17 -18.02
CA TYR A 173 1.85 18.27 -17.02
C TYR A 173 0.51 18.45 -17.75
N PRO A 174 -0.64 18.29 -17.07
CA PRO A 174 -1.93 18.35 -17.73
C PRO A 174 -2.18 19.72 -18.37
N VAL A 175 -2.65 19.70 -19.60
CA VAL A 175 -3.08 20.88 -20.36
C VAL A 175 -4.60 20.86 -20.45
N PHE A 176 -5.23 22.01 -20.19
CA PHE A 176 -6.67 22.14 -20.13
C PHE A 176 -7.21 22.96 -21.31
N ASN A 177 -8.23 22.43 -21.96
CA ASN A 177 -9.04 23.22 -22.89
C ASN A 177 -10.21 23.88 -22.13
N PHE A 178 -9.98 25.08 -21.63
CA PHE A 178 -10.95 25.78 -20.78
C PHE A 178 -12.25 26.18 -21.48
N VAL A 179 -12.31 26.18 -22.81
CA VAL A 179 -13.54 26.51 -23.55
C VAL A 179 -14.71 25.57 -23.20
N ARG A 180 -14.40 24.32 -22.92
CA ARG A 180 -15.39 23.31 -22.56
C ARG A 180 -15.40 22.96 -21.07
N CYS A 181 -14.58 23.58 -20.26
CA CYS A 181 -14.50 23.31 -18.84
C CYS A 181 -15.73 23.83 -18.11
N THR A 182 -16.44 22.94 -17.43
CA THR A 182 -17.64 23.27 -16.64
C THR A 182 -17.32 23.63 -15.18
N GLN A 183 -16.06 23.69 -14.81
CA GLN A 183 -15.59 24.01 -13.45
C GLN A 183 -16.19 23.09 -12.36
N CYS A 184 -16.41 21.83 -12.71
CA CYS A 184 -17.03 20.83 -11.85
C CYS A 184 -16.10 20.33 -10.72
N LYS A 185 -14.86 20.77 -10.65
CA LYS A 185 -13.82 20.46 -9.64
C LYS A 185 -13.40 18.98 -9.55
N ARG A 186 -14.00 18.10 -10.29
CA ARG A 186 -13.72 16.66 -10.21
C ARG A 186 -12.24 16.33 -10.38
N CYS A 187 -11.56 16.98 -11.31
CA CYS A 187 -10.12 16.76 -11.54
C CYS A 187 -9.26 17.18 -10.35
N THR A 188 -9.66 18.22 -9.62
CA THR A 188 -8.99 18.71 -8.43
C THR A 188 -9.25 17.78 -7.24
N GLU A 189 -10.50 17.39 -7.03
CA GLU A 189 -10.90 16.48 -5.94
C GLU A 189 -10.27 15.09 -6.07
N GLU A 190 -10.20 14.56 -7.30
CA GLU A 190 -9.64 13.23 -7.56
C GLU A 190 -8.10 13.22 -7.65
N CYS A 191 -7.44 14.37 -7.61
CA CYS A 191 -6.00 14.42 -7.70
C CYS A 191 -5.33 13.87 -6.43
N PRO A 192 -4.70 12.69 -6.45
CA PRO A 192 -4.13 12.10 -5.23
C PRO A 192 -2.91 12.84 -4.70
N PHE A 193 -2.38 13.79 -5.46
CA PHE A 193 -1.16 14.54 -5.12
C PHE A 193 -1.42 16.02 -4.83
N GLY A 194 -2.69 16.48 -4.87
CA GLY A 194 -3.02 17.88 -4.70
C GLY A 194 -2.29 18.79 -5.70
N ALA A 195 -2.11 18.30 -6.93
CA ALA A 195 -1.36 19.02 -7.96
C ALA A 195 -2.20 19.97 -8.80
N LEU A 196 -3.48 20.09 -8.51
CA LEU A 196 -4.41 21.00 -9.17
C LEU A 196 -4.99 21.95 -8.10
N ASP A 197 -4.68 23.21 -8.23
CA ASP A 197 -5.29 24.26 -7.43
C ASP A 197 -6.49 24.84 -8.19
N ASP A 198 -7.52 25.30 -7.50
CA ASP A 198 -8.64 26.02 -8.13
C ASP A 198 -8.42 27.52 -8.05
N ASP A 199 -8.79 28.25 -9.10
CA ASP A 199 -8.91 29.69 -9.03
C ASP A 199 -10.23 30.11 -8.31
N GLU A 200 -10.45 31.42 -8.15
CA GLU A 200 -11.65 31.96 -7.52
C GLU A 200 -12.96 31.50 -8.20
N LYS A 201 -12.90 31.09 -9.45
CA LYS A 201 -14.04 30.61 -10.26
C LYS A 201 -14.15 29.07 -10.24
N GLY A 202 -13.23 28.37 -9.57
CA GLY A 202 -13.15 26.92 -9.59
C GLY A 202 -12.52 26.35 -10.86
N THR A 203 -11.73 27.16 -11.58
CA THR A 203 -11.00 26.69 -12.75
C THR A 203 -9.71 26.00 -12.32
N PRO A 204 -9.44 24.76 -12.75
CA PRO A 204 -8.27 24.04 -12.30
C PRO A 204 -6.97 24.66 -12.83
N LYS A 205 -6.02 24.86 -11.96
CA LYS A 205 -4.69 25.36 -12.26
C LYS A 205 -3.63 24.31 -11.90
N PRO A 206 -2.98 23.69 -12.86
CA PRO A 206 -1.98 22.66 -12.57
C PRO A 206 -0.71 23.27 -11.97
N ASN A 207 -0.19 22.58 -10.94
CA ASN A 207 1.11 22.85 -10.36
C ASN A 207 2.12 21.81 -10.87
N PRO A 208 3.01 22.18 -11.81
CA PRO A 208 3.95 21.23 -12.41
C PRO A 208 4.88 20.56 -11.40
N ALA A 209 5.25 21.27 -10.32
CA ALA A 209 6.15 20.76 -9.28
C ALA A 209 5.51 19.66 -8.42
N ARG A 210 4.18 19.69 -8.25
CA ARG A 210 3.42 18.66 -7.52
C ARG A 210 2.88 17.56 -8.41
N CYS A 211 2.75 17.81 -9.72
CA CYS A 211 2.15 16.86 -10.65
C CYS A 211 3.06 15.65 -10.89
N ARG A 212 2.54 14.46 -10.63
CA ARG A 212 3.23 13.19 -10.86
C ARG A 212 2.82 12.50 -12.17
N ARG A 213 2.06 13.17 -13.01
CA ARG A 213 1.63 12.68 -14.33
C ARG A 213 0.91 11.34 -14.32
N CYS A 214 0.20 11.04 -13.25
CA CYS A 214 -0.51 9.76 -13.08
C CYS A 214 -1.72 9.60 -14.01
N GLY A 215 -2.23 10.70 -14.60
CA GLY A 215 -3.38 10.67 -15.51
C GLY A 215 -4.75 10.59 -14.82
N THR A 216 -4.84 10.53 -13.48
CA THR A 216 -6.12 10.43 -12.77
C THR A 216 -7.08 11.55 -13.14
N CYS A 217 -6.60 12.80 -13.22
CA CYS A 217 -7.43 13.94 -13.61
C CYS A 217 -7.99 13.84 -15.03
N PHE A 218 -7.23 13.23 -15.96
CA PHE A 218 -7.69 12.97 -17.33
C PHE A 218 -8.88 12.01 -17.33
N GLY A 219 -8.79 10.91 -16.57
CA GLY A 219 -9.88 9.94 -16.45
C GLY A 219 -11.11 10.49 -15.70
N ALA A 220 -10.88 11.38 -14.74
CA ALA A 220 -11.95 11.97 -13.92
C ALA A 220 -12.76 13.04 -14.65
N CYS A 221 -12.23 13.64 -15.73
CA CYS A 221 -12.88 14.76 -16.42
C CYS A 221 -14.05 14.30 -17.30
N PRO A 222 -15.32 14.64 -16.97
CA PRO A 222 -16.48 14.23 -17.77
C PRO A 222 -16.50 14.91 -19.15
N GLU A 223 -15.98 16.13 -19.24
CA GLU A 223 -15.95 16.92 -20.48
C GLU A 223 -14.73 16.61 -21.37
N ARG A 224 -13.82 15.75 -20.90
CA ARG A 224 -12.59 15.37 -21.61
C ARG A 224 -11.79 16.57 -22.10
N VAL A 225 -11.65 17.58 -21.24
CA VAL A 225 -10.92 18.82 -21.56
C VAL A 225 -9.45 18.78 -21.17
N ILE A 226 -9.01 17.69 -20.54
CA ILE A 226 -7.65 17.51 -20.06
C ILE A 226 -6.88 16.65 -21.06
N SER A 227 -5.67 17.05 -21.37
CA SER A 227 -4.76 16.29 -22.22
C SER A 227 -3.35 16.29 -21.62
N PHE A 228 -2.56 15.30 -22.01
CA PHE A 228 -1.13 15.25 -21.73
C PHE A 228 -0.38 15.11 -23.05
N ALA A 229 0.81 15.68 -23.13
CA ALA A 229 1.72 15.37 -24.22
C ALA A 229 1.97 13.85 -24.23
N ASN A 230 1.96 13.26 -25.41
CA ASN A 230 2.19 11.82 -25.61
C ASN A 230 1.08 10.87 -25.06
N TYR A 231 -0.13 11.37 -24.81
CA TYR A 231 -1.31 10.57 -24.45
C TYR A 231 -2.40 10.66 -25.53
N ASN A 232 -2.00 10.70 -26.77
CA ASN A 232 -2.92 10.76 -27.92
C ASN A 232 -3.16 9.36 -28.48
N ILE A 233 -4.36 9.17 -29.05
CA ILE A 233 -4.77 7.89 -29.67
C ILE A 233 -3.91 7.58 -30.92
N ASP A 234 -3.33 8.61 -31.52
CA ASP A 234 -2.54 8.52 -32.74
C ASP A 234 -1.05 8.19 -32.48
N GLN A 235 -0.70 7.82 -31.27
CA GLN A 235 0.59 7.30 -30.84
C GLN A 235 0.41 5.89 -30.26
#